data_c256c3a03193c7cc1bf083fbdebf5ad3
#
_entry.id   c256c3a03193c7cc1bf083fbdebf5ad3
#
_cell.length_a   1.000
_cell.length_b   1.000
_cell.length_c   1.000
_cell.angle_alpha   90.00
_cell.angle_beta   90.00
_cell.angle_gamma   90.00
#
_symmetry.space_group_name_H-M   'P 1'
#
loop_
_entity.id
_entity.type
_entity.pdbx_description
1 polymer ?
#
loop_
_entity_poly.entity_id
_entity_poly.type
_entity_poly.pdbx_seq_one_letter_code
_entity_poly.pdbx_strand_id
1 'polypeptide(L)'
;MSYQAIKDLVGYALRTGLIEEYDRPWAVNELLKAMGMDAWEEPAETHERSLEDILKELLDDAAARGRIEDDTTNRDLFDTELMGRLTPRPSQVISEFRRRYQADPKDATDWFYRFSQDTDYIRRYRIARDVKWKAATPYGELDITINLSKPEKDPKAIAAAKATPQTGYPKCLLCRQNEGYAGRLNHPARQNHRIIPITINQEDWFLQYSPYVYYNEHCIVLNGHHTPMKIDKATFRKLLDFVKQFPHYFVGSNADLPIVGGSILSHDHFQGGCYTFAMEKAPVERTITFRGFEDVEAGIVKWPMSVIRLRCKDDQRLVELADRILAAWRGYTDEAAFVFAETDGEPHNTITPIARMRDGKFELDLVLRNNITTAEYPLGVYHPHQELHHIKKENIGLIEVMGLAVLPSRLKNELNGVAQALVHGDDLRADETLAKHADWAEELKTRYTFTAENAEEILRREVGAVFAQVLEHAGVFKCTPEGQEAFLRFIQSV
;
A
#
# COMPACT_ATOMS: atom_id res chain seq x y z
N MET A 1 -39.47 -0.56 -2.58
CA MET A 1 -38.89 0.37 -1.59
C MET A 1 -38.15 -0.44 -0.54
N SER A 2 -36.89 -0.10 -0.30
CA SER A 2 -35.99 -0.93 0.53
C SER A 2 -36.06 -0.60 2.04
N TYR A 3 -37.29 -0.54 2.62
CA TYR A 3 -37.44 -0.29 4.06
C TYR A 3 -36.72 -1.34 4.92
N GLN A 4 -36.76 -2.61 4.49
CA GLN A 4 -36.05 -3.67 5.18
C GLN A 4 -34.54 -3.43 5.19
N ALA A 5 -33.93 -3.06 4.07
CA ALA A 5 -32.51 -2.80 4.00
C ALA A 5 -32.10 -1.58 4.82
N ILE A 6 -32.95 -0.53 4.91
CA ILE A 6 -32.73 0.61 5.83
C ILE A 6 -32.72 0.12 7.28
N LYS A 7 -33.71 -0.68 7.70
CA LYS A 7 -33.79 -1.23 9.06
C LYS A 7 -32.57 -2.10 9.38
N ASP A 8 -32.18 -2.97 8.42
CA ASP A 8 -31.03 -3.86 8.57
C ASP A 8 -29.72 -3.07 8.67
N LEU A 9 -29.57 -1.97 7.89
CA LEU A 9 -28.39 -1.09 7.95
C LEU A 9 -28.30 -0.35 9.30
N VAL A 10 -29.41 0.15 9.83
CA VAL A 10 -29.47 0.75 11.16
C VAL A 10 -29.14 -0.29 12.23
N GLY A 11 -29.67 -1.52 12.10
CA GLY A 11 -29.32 -2.64 12.96
C GLY A 11 -27.83 -2.99 12.92
N TYR A 12 -27.22 -2.96 11.74
CA TYR A 12 -25.77 -3.11 11.58
C TYR A 12 -24.99 -2.03 12.33
N ALA A 13 -25.36 -0.75 12.16
CA ALA A 13 -24.69 0.37 12.80
C ALA A 13 -24.77 0.32 14.34
N LEU A 14 -25.90 -0.17 14.89
CA LEU A 14 -26.05 -0.41 16.33
C LEU A 14 -25.13 -1.55 16.82
N ARG A 15 -25.12 -2.69 16.12
CA ARG A 15 -24.30 -3.84 16.50
C ARG A 15 -22.80 -3.55 16.45
N THR A 16 -22.36 -2.72 15.52
CA THR A 16 -20.96 -2.31 15.36
C THR A 16 -20.58 -1.11 16.22
N GLY A 17 -21.55 -0.49 16.91
CA GLY A 17 -21.31 0.68 17.77
C GLY A 17 -21.00 1.96 17.01
N LEU A 18 -21.39 2.06 15.73
CA LEU A 18 -21.31 3.31 14.97
C LEU A 18 -22.32 4.34 15.46
N ILE A 19 -23.48 3.89 15.94
CA ILE A 19 -24.53 4.71 16.56
C ILE A 19 -25.02 4.04 17.85
N GLU A 20 -25.66 4.82 18.72
CA GLU A 20 -26.31 4.34 19.95
C GLU A 20 -27.82 4.15 19.75
N GLU A 21 -28.48 3.46 20.70
CA GLU A 21 -29.92 3.15 20.58
C GLU A 21 -30.79 4.40 20.45
N TYR A 22 -30.41 5.48 21.12
CA TYR A 22 -31.17 6.76 21.05
C TYR A 22 -31.02 7.47 19.66
N ASP A 23 -30.04 7.07 18.85
CA ASP A 23 -29.83 7.61 17.50
C ASP A 23 -30.72 6.92 16.46
N ARG A 24 -31.39 5.80 16.80
CA ARG A 24 -32.15 4.97 15.84
C ARG A 24 -33.15 5.77 14.98
N PRO A 25 -34.05 6.61 15.54
CA PRO A 25 -34.98 7.37 14.71
C PRO A 25 -34.26 8.39 13.80
N TRP A 26 -33.22 9.02 14.32
CA TRP A 26 -32.40 9.96 13.55
C TRP A 26 -31.70 9.24 12.39
N ALA A 27 -31.10 8.10 12.61
CA ALA A 27 -30.41 7.30 11.60
C ALA A 27 -31.37 6.86 10.47
N VAL A 28 -32.56 6.38 10.81
CA VAL A 28 -33.60 6.06 9.82
C VAL A 28 -33.93 7.28 8.97
N ASN A 29 -34.18 8.44 9.60
CA ASN A 29 -34.54 9.68 8.89
C ASN A 29 -33.39 10.17 7.98
N GLU A 30 -32.14 10.08 8.40
CA GLU A 30 -30.98 10.43 7.57
C GLU A 30 -30.84 9.51 6.35
N LEU A 31 -31.10 8.20 6.52
CA LEU A 31 -31.09 7.25 5.40
C LEU A 31 -32.28 7.48 4.46
N LEU A 32 -33.49 7.72 4.98
CA LEU A 32 -34.66 8.10 4.15
C LEU A 32 -34.37 9.32 3.31
N LYS A 33 -33.78 10.38 3.93
CA LYS A 33 -33.38 11.61 3.23
C LYS A 33 -32.37 11.32 2.11
N ALA A 34 -31.32 10.53 2.37
CA ALA A 34 -30.34 10.15 1.37
C ALA A 34 -30.99 9.38 0.23
N MET A 35 -31.86 8.44 0.54
CA MET A 35 -32.64 7.64 -0.43
C MET A 35 -33.71 8.44 -1.16
N GLY A 36 -34.01 9.70 -0.77
CA GLY A 36 -35.09 10.50 -1.35
C GLY A 36 -36.47 9.89 -1.11
N MET A 37 -36.72 9.47 0.14
CA MET A 37 -37.97 8.81 0.59
C MET A 37 -38.64 9.68 1.65
N ASP A 38 -39.95 9.90 1.50
CA ASP A 38 -40.76 10.73 2.40
C ASP A 38 -41.60 9.93 3.41
N ALA A 39 -41.69 8.62 3.20
CA ALA A 39 -42.45 7.73 4.07
C ALA A 39 -41.59 6.63 4.66
N TRP A 40 -42.01 6.14 5.82
CA TRP A 40 -41.40 5.00 6.49
C TRP A 40 -42.46 4.01 6.93
N GLU A 41 -42.40 2.79 6.43
CA GLU A 41 -43.15 1.65 6.94
C GLU A 41 -42.17 0.72 7.65
N GLU A 42 -42.19 0.76 8.97
CA GLU A 42 -41.24 0.02 9.78
C GLU A 42 -41.43 -1.49 9.60
N PRO A 43 -40.43 -2.23 9.08
CA PRO A 43 -40.48 -3.69 9.03
C PRO A 43 -40.54 -4.30 10.44
N ALA A 44 -41.19 -5.47 10.58
CA ALA A 44 -41.37 -6.12 11.86
C ALA A 44 -40.06 -6.51 12.54
N GLU A 45 -39.12 -7.06 11.76
CA GLU A 45 -37.87 -7.62 12.27
C GLU A 45 -36.65 -6.97 11.61
N THR A 46 -35.49 -6.98 12.30
CA THR A 46 -34.18 -6.65 11.76
C THR A 46 -33.49 -7.96 11.39
N HIS A 47 -32.97 -8.04 10.14
CA HIS A 47 -32.28 -9.23 9.69
C HIS A 47 -30.78 -9.05 9.82
N GLU A 48 -30.07 -10.07 10.31
CA GLU A 48 -28.61 -10.12 10.26
C GLU A 48 -28.16 -10.56 8.87
N ARG A 49 -27.76 -9.59 8.07
CA ARG A 49 -27.27 -9.78 6.70
C ARG A 49 -25.84 -9.24 6.58
N SER A 50 -25.12 -9.64 5.53
CA SER A 50 -23.84 -9.02 5.21
C SER A 50 -24.03 -7.54 4.84
N LEU A 51 -23.07 -6.69 5.19
CA LEU A 51 -23.12 -5.27 4.81
C LEU A 51 -23.16 -5.11 3.27
N GLU A 52 -22.43 -5.97 2.54
CA GLU A 52 -22.44 -5.99 1.07
C GLU A 52 -23.87 -6.18 0.51
N ASP A 53 -24.61 -7.15 1.03
CA ASP A 53 -25.99 -7.43 0.56
C ASP A 53 -26.96 -6.30 0.91
N ILE A 54 -26.84 -5.72 2.12
CA ILE A 54 -27.66 -4.59 2.54
C ILE A 54 -27.42 -3.37 1.64
N LEU A 55 -26.15 -3.00 1.44
CA LEU A 55 -25.80 -1.85 0.61
C LEU A 55 -26.17 -2.11 -0.86
N LYS A 56 -25.96 -3.33 -1.37
CA LYS A 56 -26.35 -3.69 -2.72
C LYS A 56 -27.85 -3.46 -2.95
N GLU A 57 -28.72 -3.90 -2.03
CA GLU A 57 -30.17 -3.71 -2.15
C GLU A 57 -30.56 -2.22 -2.17
N LEU A 58 -29.93 -1.40 -1.30
CA LEU A 58 -30.16 0.05 -1.27
C LEU A 58 -29.69 0.74 -2.57
N LEU A 59 -28.54 0.34 -3.10
CA LEU A 59 -28.01 0.86 -4.37
C LEU A 59 -28.88 0.45 -5.56
N ASP A 60 -29.35 -0.79 -5.61
CA ASP A 60 -30.25 -1.27 -6.66
C ASP A 60 -31.60 -0.50 -6.64
N ASP A 61 -32.17 -0.25 -5.48
CA ASP A 61 -33.40 0.55 -5.34
C ASP A 61 -33.15 2.03 -5.73
N ALA A 62 -32.02 2.61 -5.31
CA ALA A 62 -31.67 3.99 -5.68
C ALA A 62 -31.47 4.14 -7.21
N ALA A 63 -30.79 3.20 -7.85
CA ALA A 63 -30.61 3.18 -9.29
C ALA A 63 -31.95 2.99 -10.04
N ALA A 64 -32.77 2.02 -9.62
CA ALA A 64 -34.07 1.76 -10.23
C ALA A 64 -35.02 2.97 -10.14
N ARG A 65 -34.90 3.81 -9.10
CA ARG A 65 -35.68 5.04 -8.94
C ARG A 65 -35.02 6.27 -9.59
N GLY A 66 -33.89 6.10 -10.26
CA GLY A 66 -33.17 7.21 -10.90
C GLY A 66 -32.53 8.20 -9.91
N ARG A 67 -32.31 7.78 -8.65
CA ARG A 67 -31.60 8.58 -7.65
C ARG A 67 -30.11 8.70 -7.93
N ILE A 68 -29.54 7.66 -8.50
CA ILE A 68 -28.15 7.59 -8.96
C ILE A 68 -28.09 6.99 -10.36
N GLU A 69 -27.02 7.30 -11.11
CA GLU A 69 -26.68 6.55 -12.32
C GLU A 69 -26.16 5.16 -11.95
N ASP A 70 -26.54 4.15 -12.73
CA ASP A 70 -26.18 2.75 -12.47
C ASP A 70 -24.79 2.40 -13.05
N ASP A 71 -23.76 2.96 -12.45
CA ASP A 71 -22.36 2.64 -12.71
C ASP A 71 -21.55 2.52 -11.41
N THR A 72 -20.40 1.89 -11.50
CA THR A 72 -19.55 1.62 -10.32
C THR A 72 -19.16 2.89 -9.55
N THR A 73 -18.89 4.00 -10.25
CA THR A 73 -18.44 5.25 -9.60
C THR A 73 -19.57 5.88 -8.80
N ASN A 74 -20.76 6.00 -9.39
CA ASN A 74 -21.93 6.58 -8.73
C ASN A 74 -22.41 5.69 -7.57
N ARG A 75 -22.38 4.38 -7.73
CA ARG A 75 -22.66 3.43 -6.66
C ARG A 75 -21.65 3.59 -5.49
N ASP A 76 -20.35 3.72 -5.77
CA ASP A 76 -19.32 3.95 -4.75
C ASP A 76 -19.43 5.31 -4.04
N LEU A 77 -19.91 6.33 -4.73
CA LEU A 77 -20.19 7.63 -4.11
C LEU A 77 -21.39 7.54 -3.16
N PHE A 78 -22.43 6.83 -3.59
CA PHE A 78 -23.67 6.78 -2.83
C PHE A 78 -23.63 5.82 -1.64
N ASP A 79 -23.00 4.66 -1.74
CA ASP A 79 -22.82 3.78 -0.59
C ASP A 79 -21.96 4.44 0.49
N THR A 80 -20.94 5.20 0.08
CA THR A 80 -20.13 6.00 1.00
C THR A 80 -20.95 7.12 1.66
N GLU A 81 -21.92 7.72 0.95
CA GLU A 81 -22.85 8.67 1.54
C GLU A 81 -23.74 7.99 2.61
N LEU A 82 -24.33 6.83 2.28
CA LEU A 82 -25.18 6.09 3.23
C LEU A 82 -24.42 5.75 4.51
N MET A 83 -23.23 5.17 4.37
CA MET A 83 -22.37 4.84 5.52
C MET A 83 -21.90 6.09 6.27
N GLY A 84 -21.62 7.18 5.56
CA GLY A 84 -21.22 8.46 6.14
C GLY A 84 -22.29 9.06 7.06
N ARG A 85 -23.60 8.80 6.79
CA ARG A 85 -24.72 9.22 7.65
C ARG A 85 -24.70 8.53 9.01
N LEU A 86 -24.14 7.33 9.09
CA LEU A 86 -24.07 6.52 10.31
C LEU A 86 -22.70 6.60 11.00
N THR A 87 -21.74 7.25 10.37
CA THR A 87 -20.36 7.34 10.89
C THR A 87 -20.24 8.46 11.94
N PRO A 88 -19.74 8.18 13.15
CA PRO A 88 -19.53 9.17 14.21
C PRO A 88 -18.69 10.36 13.73
N ARG A 89 -18.89 11.51 14.37
CA ARG A 89 -18.14 12.73 14.05
C ARG A 89 -16.65 12.57 14.35
N PRO A 90 -15.75 13.27 13.62
CA PRO A 90 -14.30 13.22 13.86
C PRO A 90 -13.92 13.41 15.34
N SER A 91 -14.53 14.38 16.02
CA SER A 91 -14.25 14.65 17.44
C SER A 91 -14.55 13.47 18.38
N GLN A 92 -15.61 12.69 18.10
CA GLN A 92 -15.96 11.51 18.88
C GLN A 92 -14.93 10.40 18.68
N VAL A 93 -14.58 10.15 17.42
CA VAL A 93 -13.58 9.13 17.05
C VAL A 93 -12.20 9.47 17.63
N ILE A 94 -11.78 10.73 17.54
CA ILE A 94 -10.51 11.21 18.11
C ILE A 94 -10.51 11.06 19.65
N SER A 95 -11.62 11.39 20.31
CA SER A 95 -11.75 11.26 21.77
C SER A 95 -11.64 9.81 22.22
N GLU A 96 -12.32 8.88 21.52
CA GLU A 96 -12.27 7.47 21.85
C GLU A 96 -10.89 6.87 21.56
N PHE A 97 -10.26 7.22 20.42
CA PHE A 97 -8.90 6.82 20.13
C PHE A 97 -7.91 7.25 21.22
N ARG A 98 -7.98 8.52 21.64
CA ARG A 98 -7.10 9.06 22.69
C ARG A 98 -7.32 8.38 24.05
N ARG A 99 -8.57 8.11 24.40
CA ARG A 99 -8.90 7.37 25.63
C ARG A 99 -8.26 5.98 25.66
N ARG A 100 -8.34 5.26 24.53
CA ARG A 100 -7.73 3.93 24.38
C ARG A 100 -6.21 4.01 24.37
N TYR A 101 -5.66 4.96 23.63
CA TYR A 101 -4.23 5.17 23.50
C TYR A 101 -3.53 5.45 24.84
N GLN A 102 -4.21 6.15 25.76
CA GLN A 102 -3.69 6.37 27.11
C GLN A 102 -3.54 5.06 27.91
N ALA A 103 -4.33 4.07 27.64
CA ALA A 103 -4.26 2.76 28.27
C ALA A 103 -3.25 1.83 27.55
N ASP A 104 -3.38 1.74 26.22
CA ASP A 104 -2.52 0.92 25.36
C ASP A 104 -2.59 1.44 23.92
N PRO A 105 -1.46 1.86 23.31
CA PRO A 105 -1.42 2.25 21.90
C PRO A 105 -1.95 1.18 20.95
N LYS A 106 -1.73 -0.10 21.27
CA LYS A 106 -2.21 -1.21 20.44
C LYS A 106 -3.74 -1.34 20.48
N ASP A 107 -4.37 -1.22 21.65
CA ASP A 107 -5.85 -1.23 21.76
C ASP A 107 -6.47 -0.10 20.94
N ALA A 108 -5.84 1.08 20.94
CA ALA A 108 -6.30 2.21 20.14
C ALA A 108 -6.24 1.95 18.62
N THR A 109 -5.14 1.38 18.15
CA THR A 109 -4.99 1.07 16.71
C THR A 109 -5.87 -0.09 16.28
N ASP A 110 -5.98 -1.17 17.07
CA ASP A 110 -6.87 -2.31 16.81
C ASP A 110 -8.34 -1.84 16.71
N TRP A 111 -8.77 -0.97 17.64
CA TRP A 111 -10.10 -0.38 17.61
C TRP A 111 -10.33 0.49 16.38
N PHE A 112 -9.39 1.38 16.05
CA PHE A 112 -9.53 2.30 14.91
C PHE A 112 -9.49 1.56 13.58
N TYR A 113 -8.71 0.46 13.50
CA TYR A 113 -8.72 -0.42 12.33
C TYR A 113 -10.08 -1.08 12.14
N ARG A 114 -10.66 -1.66 13.21
CA ARG A 114 -12.00 -2.23 13.19
C ARG A 114 -13.06 -1.19 12.84
N PHE A 115 -12.98 -0.01 13.46
CA PHE A 115 -13.86 1.12 13.14
C PHE A 115 -13.81 1.46 11.65
N SER A 116 -12.61 1.52 11.04
CA SER A 116 -12.45 1.80 9.62
C SER A 116 -13.03 0.70 8.71
N GLN A 117 -13.11 -0.52 9.20
CA GLN A 117 -13.82 -1.64 8.54
C GLN A 117 -15.34 -1.53 8.72
N ASP A 118 -15.81 -1.20 9.92
CA ASP A 118 -17.23 -1.14 10.24
C ASP A 118 -17.92 0.06 9.57
N THR A 119 -17.21 1.15 9.31
CA THR A 119 -17.68 2.27 8.48
C THR A 119 -17.71 1.97 6.98
N ASP A 120 -17.29 0.78 6.54
CA ASP A 120 -17.10 0.42 5.12
C ASP A 120 -16.09 1.31 4.38
N TYR A 121 -15.26 2.06 5.09
CA TYR A 121 -14.12 2.73 4.49
C TYR A 121 -13.11 1.70 3.98
N ILE A 122 -12.87 0.64 4.77
CA ILE A 122 -12.17 -0.58 4.37
C ILE A 122 -13.23 -1.62 3.97
N ARG A 123 -13.41 -1.81 2.68
CA ARG A 123 -14.41 -2.73 2.11
C ARG A 123 -13.94 -4.18 2.17
N ARG A 124 -14.18 -4.83 3.32
CA ARG A 124 -13.73 -6.21 3.60
C ARG A 124 -14.07 -7.20 2.49
N TYR A 125 -15.30 -7.13 1.96
CA TYR A 125 -15.78 -8.00 0.90
C TYR A 125 -15.04 -7.81 -0.44
N ARG A 126 -14.55 -6.62 -0.74
CA ARG A 126 -13.71 -6.38 -1.93
C ARG A 126 -12.30 -6.94 -1.72
N ILE A 127 -11.71 -6.71 -0.55
CA ILE A 127 -10.37 -7.20 -0.19
C ILE A 127 -10.33 -8.72 -0.13
N ALA A 128 -11.42 -9.37 0.31
CA ALA A 128 -11.53 -10.83 0.33
C ALA A 128 -11.46 -11.47 -1.07
N ARG A 129 -11.62 -10.70 -2.15
CA ARG A 129 -11.49 -11.19 -3.53
C ARG A 129 -10.05 -11.23 -4.01
N ASP A 130 -9.12 -10.53 -3.34
CA ASP A 130 -7.70 -10.55 -3.69
C ASP A 130 -7.16 -11.98 -3.63
N VAL A 131 -6.34 -12.35 -4.62
CA VAL A 131 -5.65 -13.64 -4.62
C VAL A 131 -4.31 -13.46 -3.95
N LYS A 132 -4.09 -14.18 -2.83
CA LYS A 132 -2.88 -14.04 -2.01
C LYS A 132 -2.23 -15.39 -1.80
N TRP A 133 -0.90 -15.46 -1.94
CA TRP A 133 -0.10 -16.63 -1.60
C TRP A 133 1.31 -16.23 -1.20
N LYS A 134 2.07 -17.19 -0.71
CA LYS A 134 3.48 -17.01 -0.38
C LYS A 134 4.34 -17.85 -1.32
N ALA A 135 5.49 -17.31 -1.70
CA ALA A 135 6.44 -17.97 -2.57
C ALA A 135 7.82 -18.04 -1.92
N ALA A 136 8.36 -19.27 -1.78
CA ALA A 136 9.70 -19.47 -1.28
C ALA A 136 10.74 -19.04 -2.33
N THR A 137 11.75 -18.27 -1.90
CA THR A 137 12.83 -17.75 -2.72
C THR A 137 14.17 -17.87 -1.98
N PRO A 138 15.32 -17.64 -2.64
CA PRO A 138 16.62 -17.60 -1.96
C PRO A 138 16.74 -16.49 -0.89
N TYR A 139 15.83 -15.51 -0.91
CA TYR A 139 15.78 -14.38 0.01
C TYR A 139 14.75 -14.53 1.14
N GLY A 140 14.10 -15.69 1.20
CA GLY A 140 13.00 -15.97 2.11
C GLY A 140 11.66 -16.10 1.41
N GLU A 141 10.61 -16.14 2.18
CA GLU A 141 9.24 -16.31 1.71
C GLU A 141 8.63 -14.95 1.37
N LEU A 142 8.41 -14.67 0.07
CA LEU A 142 7.80 -13.44 -0.42
C LEU A 142 6.27 -13.54 -0.40
N ASP A 143 5.61 -12.43 -0.11
CA ASP A 143 4.17 -12.30 -0.21
C ASP A 143 3.76 -11.87 -1.62
N ILE A 144 2.82 -12.58 -2.24
CA ILE A 144 2.32 -12.26 -3.58
C ILE A 144 0.82 -11.99 -3.50
N THR A 145 0.40 -10.86 -4.04
CA THR A 145 -1.01 -10.46 -4.08
C THR A 145 -1.39 -10.01 -5.50
N ILE A 146 -2.40 -10.66 -6.08
CA ILE A 146 -3.11 -10.10 -7.24
C ILE A 146 -4.24 -9.25 -6.67
N ASN A 147 -4.15 -7.95 -6.88
CA ASN A 147 -5.10 -6.99 -6.33
C ASN A 147 -6.37 -6.93 -7.17
N LEU A 148 -7.48 -7.37 -6.60
CA LEU A 148 -8.82 -7.32 -7.19
C LEU A 148 -9.74 -6.33 -6.45
N SER A 149 -9.28 -5.77 -5.34
CA SER A 149 -10.06 -4.86 -4.50
C SER A 149 -10.16 -3.45 -5.10
N LYS A 150 -9.21 -3.07 -5.96
CA LYS A 150 -9.25 -1.80 -6.69
C LYS A 150 -10.17 -1.96 -7.90
N PRO A 151 -11.34 -1.30 -7.94
CA PRO A 151 -12.26 -1.44 -9.06
C PRO A 151 -11.60 -0.95 -10.35
N GLU A 152 -11.72 -1.75 -11.41
CA GLU A 152 -11.38 -1.31 -12.76
C GLU A 152 -12.46 -0.30 -13.20
N LYS A 153 -12.00 0.86 -13.63
CA LYS A 153 -12.91 1.88 -14.15
C LYS A 153 -13.35 1.50 -15.57
N ASP A 154 -14.66 1.44 -15.78
CA ASP A 154 -15.26 1.33 -17.10
C ASP A 154 -14.78 2.51 -17.99
N PRO A 155 -14.58 2.31 -19.30
CA PRO A 155 -14.20 3.35 -20.25
C PRO A 155 -15.10 4.60 -20.21
N LYS A 156 -16.41 4.43 -19.99
CA LYS A 156 -17.36 5.54 -19.83
C LYS A 156 -17.09 6.32 -18.55
N ALA A 157 -16.82 5.65 -17.43
CA ALA A 157 -16.47 6.28 -16.17
C ALA A 157 -15.13 7.03 -16.26
N ILE A 158 -14.15 6.50 -17.01
CA ILE A 158 -12.88 7.19 -17.29
C ILE A 158 -13.12 8.46 -18.09
N ALA A 159 -13.96 8.40 -19.14
CA ALA A 159 -14.30 9.54 -19.98
C ALA A 159 -15.04 10.63 -19.18
N ALA A 160 -16.03 10.25 -18.37
CA ALA A 160 -16.76 11.16 -17.49
C ALA A 160 -15.84 11.82 -16.45
N ALA A 161 -14.93 11.06 -15.85
CA ALA A 161 -13.95 11.58 -14.91
C ALA A 161 -13.00 12.61 -15.57
N LYS A 162 -12.56 12.36 -16.80
CA LYS A 162 -11.75 13.33 -17.57
C LYS A 162 -12.50 14.60 -17.93
N ALA A 163 -13.79 14.49 -18.22
CA ALA A 163 -14.65 15.63 -18.53
C ALA A 163 -15.03 16.48 -17.30
N THR A 164 -14.86 15.93 -16.08
CA THR A 164 -15.18 16.62 -14.82
C THR A 164 -14.12 17.66 -14.49
N PRO A 165 -14.48 18.94 -14.26
CA PRO A 165 -13.54 19.99 -13.93
C PRO A 165 -12.74 19.67 -12.66
N GLN A 166 -11.44 20.00 -12.67
CA GLN A 166 -10.61 19.94 -11.47
C GLN A 166 -10.90 21.15 -10.57
N THR A 167 -11.36 20.90 -9.36
CA THR A 167 -11.75 21.99 -8.43
C THR A 167 -10.61 22.45 -7.52
N GLY A 168 -9.49 21.68 -7.49
CA GLY A 168 -8.38 21.95 -6.55
C GLY A 168 -8.71 21.70 -5.07
N TYR A 169 -9.90 21.12 -4.77
CA TYR A 169 -10.32 20.75 -3.41
C TYR A 169 -10.97 19.38 -3.40
N PRO A 170 -10.51 18.46 -2.53
CA PRO A 170 -9.19 18.49 -1.87
C PRO A 170 -8.05 18.52 -2.90
N LYS A 171 -6.87 19.04 -2.54
CA LYS A 171 -5.73 19.16 -3.48
C LYS A 171 -5.21 17.78 -3.96
N CYS A 172 -5.20 16.79 -3.09
CA CYS A 172 -4.83 15.41 -3.42
C CYS A 172 -5.55 14.41 -2.51
N LEU A 173 -5.37 13.11 -2.77
CA LEU A 173 -6.01 12.02 -2.03
C LEU A 173 -5.55 11.91 -0.56
N LEU A 174 -4.41 12.52 -0.20
CA LEU A 174 -3.84 12.48 1.15
C LEU A 174 -4.11 13.75 1.97
N CYS A 175 -4.72 14.78 1.38
CA CYS A 175 -5.06 15.98 2.14
C CYS A 175 -6.12 15.67 3.22
N ARG A 176 -5.93 16.21 4.44
CA ARG A 176 -6.88 16.06 5.55
C ARG A 176 -8.30 16.48 5.21
N GLN A 177 -8.46 17.37 4.22
CA GLN A 177 -9.76 17.84 3.71
C GLN A 177 -10.59 16.75 3.02
N ASN A 178 -10.01 15.57 2.80
CA ASN A 178 -10.77 14.40 2.35
C ASN A 178 -11.74 13.88 3.42
N GLU A 179 -11.42 14.06 4.70
CA GLU A 179 -12.30 13.59 5.78
C GLU A 179 -13.71 14.18 5.64
N GLY A 180 -14.72 13.33 5.49
CA GLY A 180 -16.10 13.74 5.29
C GLY A 180 -16.45 14.29 3.88
N TYR A 181 -15.50 14.28 2.92
CA TYR A 181 -15.74 14.79 1.58
C TYR A 181 -16.69 13.90 0.77
N ALA A 182 -17.69 14.53 0.13
CA ALA A 182 -18.72 13.79 -0.61
C ALA A 182 -18.21 13.09 -1.88
N GLY A 183 -17.04 13.47 -2.36
CA GLY A 183 -16.51 12.94 -3.61
C GLY A 183 -17.13 13.55 -4.86
N ARG A 184 -16.69 13.09 -6.00
CA ARG A 184 -17.18 13.40 -7.35
C ARG A 184 -16.65 12.38 -8.34
N LEU A 185 -17.09 12.40 -9.59
CA LEU A 185 -16.71 11.37 -10.59
C LEU A 185 -15.19 11.16 -10.75
N ASN A 186 -14.37 12.20 -10.52
CA ASN A 186 -12.91 12.12 -10.59
C ASN A 186 -12.20 12.17 -9.23
N HIS A 187 -12.92 12.13 -8.11
CA HIS A 187 -12.35 12.11 -6.77
C HIS A 187 -13.22 11.26 -5.81
N PRO A 188 -12.66 10.29 -5.09
CA PRO A 188 -13.45 9.37 -4.28
C PRO A 188 -14.18 10.07 -3.12
N ALA A 189 -15.36 9.55 -2.78
CA ALA A 189 -16.06 9.93 -1.56
C ALA A 189 -15.33 9.44 -0.29
N ARG A 190 -15.48 10.20 0.80
CA ARG A 190 -14.82 9.97 2.09
C ARG A 190 -15.70 10.34 3.28
N GLN A 191 -17.04 10.33 3.12
CA GLN A 191 -17.96 10.68 4.22
C GLN A 191 -17.84 9.71 5.40
N ASN A 192 -17.51 8.45 5.14
CA ASN A 192 -17.30 7.38 6.11
C ASN A 192 -15.83 7.24 6.58
N HIS A 193 -14.95 8.14 6.15
CA HIS A 193 -13.53 8.14 6.50
C HIS A 193 -13.25 9.07 7.68
N ARG A 194 -12.37 8.62 8.60
CA ARG A 194 -11.87 9.41 9.73
C ARG A 194 -10.36 9.30 9.80
N ILE A 195 -9.74 10.34 10.34
CA ILE A 195 -8.29 10.44 10.55
C ILE A 195 -8.00 10.81 12.00
N ILE A 196 -6.90 10.33 12.53
CA ILE A 196 -6.47 10.60 13.90
C ILE A 196 -5.30 11.59 13.88
N PRO A 197 -5.44 12.77 14.51
CA PRO A 197 -4.32 13.71 14.65
C PRO A 197 -3.28 13.13 15.59
N ILE A 198 -2.04 13.13 15.14
CA ILE A 198 -0.85 12.74 15.89
C ILE A 198 0.21 13.83 15.74
N THR A 199 1.16 13.88 16.66
CA THR A 199 2.29 14.81 16.57
C THR A 199 3.55 14.03 16.28
N ILE A 200 4.25 14.35 15.20
CA ILE A 200 5.52 13.74 14.83
C ILE A 200 6.55 14.87 14.71
N ASN A 201 7.64 14.75 15.43
CA ASN A 201 8.72 15.75 15.44
C ASN A 201 8.19 17.19 15.65
N GLN A 202 7.21 17.34 16.56
CA GLN A 202 6.52 18.60 16.92
C GLN A 202 5.70 19.24 15.77
N GLU A 203 5.41 18.48 14.70
CA GLU A 203 4.57 18.89 13.59
C GLU A 203 3.22 18.16 13.62
N ASP A 204 2.19 18.77 12.98
CA ASP A 204 0.87 18.17 12.85
C ASP A 204 0.87 17.10 11.76
N TRP A 205 0.58 15.87 12.15
CA TRP A 205 0.43 14.72 11.28
C TRP A 205 -0.90 14.01 11.55
N PHE A 206 -1.29 13.12 10.66
CA PHE A 206 -2.51 12.32 10.82
C PHE A 206 -2.24 10.86 10.49
N LEU A 207 -2.89 9.99 11.24
CA LEU A 207 -2.93 8.55 11.00
C LEU A 207 -4.27 8.18 10.36
N GLN A 208 -4.23 7.42 9.27
CA GLN A 208 -5.38 6.79 8.63
C GLN A 208 -5.01 5.39 8.14
N TYR A 209 -6.00 4.52 7.92
CA TYR A 209 -5.75 3.27 7.23
C TYR A 209 -5.89 3.42 5.71
N SER A 210 -5.22 2.54 4.97
CA SER A 210 -5.42 2.41 3.54
C SER A 210 -6.68 1.61 3.25
N PRO A 211 -7.57 2.05 2.35
CA PRO A 211 -8.74 1.26 1.99
C PRO A 211 -8.41 -0.02 1.23
N TYR A 212 -7.18 -0.17 0.74
CA TYR A 212 -6.76 -1.34 -0.06
C TYR A 212 -6.19 -2.49 0.77
N VAL A 213 -5.73 -2.23 1.98
CA VAL A 213 -5.23 -3.22 2.96
C VAL A 213 -4.36 -4.31 2.31
N TYR A 214 -3.20 -3.92 1.79
CA TYR A 214 -2.27 -4.89 1.20
C TYR A 214 -1.70 -5.86 2.24
N TYR A 215 -1.61 -5.43 3.50
CA TYR A 215 -1.19 -6.20 4.67
C TYR A 215 -1.96 -5.74 5.91
N ASN A 216 -1.82 -6.45 7.03
CA ASN A 216 -2.57 -6.14 8.25
C ASN A 216 -2.30 -4.72 8.75
N GLU A 217 -3.39 -4.00 9.03
CA GLU A 217 -3.38 -2.62 9.53
C GLU A 217 -2.55 -1.66 8.67
N HIS A 218 -2.56 -1.88 7.34
CA HIS A 218 -1.89 -0.98 6.40
C HIS A 218 -2.36 0.46 6.60
N CYS A 219 -1.49 1.29 7.17
CA CYS A 219 -1.79 2.68 7.47
C CYS A 219 -0.97 3.66 6.60
N ILE A 220 -1.48 4.87 6.52
CA ILE A 220 -0.80 6.02 5.93
C ILE A 220 -0.71 7.10 7.01
N VAL A 221 0.50 7.59 7.19
CA VAL A 221 0.83 8.68 8.11
C VAL A 221 1.12 9.89 7.26
N LEU A 222 0.20 10.85 7.25
CA LEU A 222 0.23 11.98 6.32
C LEU A 222 0.56 13.30 7.04
N ASN A 223 1.36 14.14 6.39
CA ASN A 223 1.66 15.47 6.88
C ASN A 223 0.38 16.34 6.89
N GLY A 224 0.17 17.11 7.94
CA GLY A 224 -0.96 18.04 8.05
C GLY A 224 -0.95 19.16 6.98
N HIS A 225 0.19 19.40 6.38
CA HIS A 225 0.41 20.36 5.30
C HIS A 225 0.68 19.66 3.97
N HIS A 226 0.13 20.19 2.88
CA HIS A 226 0.41 19.69 1.54
C HIS A 226 1.78 20.19 1.06
N THR A 227 2.83 19.47 1.45
CA THR A 227 4.22 19.77 1.11
C THR A 227 4.84 18.57 0.37
N PRO A 228 5.74 18.79 -0.61
CA PRO A 228 6.39 17.69 -1.32
C PRO A 228 7.17 16.77 -0.38
N MET A 229 7.26 15.50 -0.75
CA MET A 229 8.13 14.53 -0.10
C MET A 229 9.59 14.91 -0.23
N LYS A 230 10.36 14.66 0.82
CA LYS A 230 11.79 14.83 0.85
C LYS A 230 12.40 13.81 1.80
N ILE A 231 13.46 13.14 1.34
CA ILE A 231 14.25 12.27 2.20
C ILE A 231 15.46 13.07 2.72
N ASP A 232 15.46 13.33 4.01
CA ASP A 232 16.52 14.04 4.72
C ASP A 232 16.61 13.60 6.19
N LYS A 233 17.46 14.24 6.97
CA LYS A 233 17.63 14.00 8.40
C LYS A 233 16.32 14.05 9.19
N ALA A 234 15.42 14.98 8.83
CA ALA A 234 14.13 15.12 9.49
C ALA A 234 13.23 13.92 9.23
N THR A 235 13.30 13.31 8.03
CA THR A 235 12.58 12.09 7.70
C THR A 235 12.93 10.95 8.65
N PHE A 236 14.23 10.70 8.92
CA PHE A 236 14.65 9.65 9.85
C PHE A 236 14.14 9.91 11.25
N ARG A 237 14.19 11.16 11.74
CA ARG A 237 13.60 11.54 13.04
C ARG A 237 12.11 11.27 13.10
N LYS A 238 11.37 11.64 12.04
CA LYS A 238 9.92 11.44 11.96
C LYS A 238 9.54 9.96 12.01
N LEU A 239 10.26 9.10 11.27
CA LEU A 239 10.03 7.66 11.29
C LEU A 239 10.28 7.06 12.68
N LEU A 240 11.39 7.42 13.33
CA LEU A 240 11.73 6.92 14.66
C LEU A 240 10.79 7.47 15.73
N ASP A 241 10.33 8.72 15.63
CA ASP A 241 9.35 9.30 16.54
C ASP A 241 7.98 8.60 16.42
N PHE A 242 7.57 8.21 15.21
CA PHE A 242 6.36 7.43 15.01
C PHE A 242 6.43 6.06 15.70
N VAL A 243 7.52 5.30 15.53
CA VAL A 243 7.64 3.97 16.14
C VAL A 243 7.83 4.03 17.66
N LYS A 244 8.21 5.17 18.25
CA LYS A 244 8.14 5.40 19.70
C LYS A 244 6.70 5.45 20.19
N GLN A 245 5.83 6.09 19.42
CA GLN A 245 4.40 6.23 19.75
C GLN A 245 3.62 4.94 19.47
N PHE A 246 4.01 4.20 18.42
CA PHE A 246 3.37 2.94 17.99
C PHE A 246 4.41 1.83 17.83
N PRO A 247 4.97 1.30 18.95
CA PRO A 247 6.09 0.35 18.90
C PRO A 247 5.76 -1.01 18.29
N HIS A 248 4.48 -1.32 18.12
CA HIS A 248 3.97 -2.51 17.44
C HIS A 248 3.83 -2.35 15.92
N TYR A 249 4.11 -1.15 15.38
CA TYR A 249 4.09 -0.85 13.95
C TYR A 249 5.51 -0.70 13.40
N PHE A 250 5.66 -1.03 12.12
CA PHE A 250 6.71 -0.46 11.30
C PHE A 250 6.19 0.81 10.61
N VAL A 251 7.09 1.64 10.12
CA VAL A 251 6.79 2.77 9.24
C VAL A 251 7.94 3.01 8.27
N GLY A 252 7.64 3.35 7.03
CA GLY A 252 8.64 3.67 6.03
C GLY A 252 8.19 4.77 5.07
N SER A 253 9.14 5.35 4.37
CA SER A 253 8.89 6.33 3.33
C SER A 253 9.21 5.77 1.96
N ASN A 254 8.39 6.07 0.95
CA ASN A 254 8.84 5.96 -0.42
C ASN A 254 10.03 6.91 -0.66
N ALA A 255 10.84 6.61 -1.64
CA ALA A 255 11.89 7.51 -2.10
C ALA A 255 11.29 8.80 -2.70
N ASP A 256 12.06 9.89 -2.66
CA ASP A 256 11.64 11.23 -3.09
C ASP A 256 11.95 11.57 -4.56
N LEU A 257 12.51 10.62 -5.32
CA LEU A 257 12.79 10.77 -6.74
C LEU A 257 11.80 10.00 -7.62
N PRO A 258 11.50 10.46 -8.84
CA PRO A 258 10.71 9.72 -9.82
C PRO A 258 11.26 8.31 -10.07
N ILE A 259 10.44 7.41 -10.62
CA ILE A 259 10.78 6.01 -10.97
C ILE A 259 10.95 5.12 -9.72
N VAL A 260 11.70 5.57 -8.72
CA VAL A 260 11.96 4.82 -7.47
C VAL A 260 11.10 5.28 -6.30
N GLY A 261 10.31 6.33 -6.48
CA GLY A 261 9.36 6.87 -5.50
C GLY A 261 7.96 6.28 -5.62
N GLY A 262 7.07 6.71 -4.72
CA GLY A 262 5.64 6.40 -4.75
C GLY A 262 4.87 7.24 -5.77
N SER A 263 3.56 6.98 -5.86
CA SER A 263 2.67 7.66 -6.81
C SER A 263 2.31 9.11 -6.42
N ILE A 264 2.50 9.52 -5.16
CA ILE A 264 2.16 10.85 -4.64
C ILE A 264 3.41 11.46 -4.02
N LEU A 265 4.25 12.10 -4.84
CA LEU A 265 5.45 12.80 -4.36
C LEU A 265 5.16 14.23 -3.88
N SER A 266 3.99 14.78 -4.22
CA SER A 266 3.60 16.15 -3.90
C SER A 266 3.09 16.36 -2.47
N HIS A 267 2.85 15.28 -1.72
CA HIS A 267 2.37 15.34 -0.35
C HIS A 267 3.18 14.39 0.54
N ASP A 268 3.91 14.94 1.49
CA ASP A 268 4.77 14.20 2.42
C ASP A 268 3.94 13.22 3.27
N HIS A 269 4.28 11.94 3.18
CA HIS A 269 3.56 10.87 3.85
C HIS A 269 4.43 9.63 4.00
N PHE A 270 4.10 8.81 4.99
CA PHE A 270 4.70 7.51 5.25
C PHE A 270 3.64 6.41 5.16
N GLN A 271 4.09 5.18 4.97
CA GLN A 271 3.26 3.99 5.07
C GLN A 271 3.76 3.11 6.21
N GLY A 272 2.84 2.54 6.97
CA GLY A 272 3.15 1.69 8.10
C GLY A 272 2.07 0.65 8.36
N GLY A 273 2.17 -0.04 9.49
CA GLY A 273 1.18 -1.02 9.93
C GLY A 273 1.77 -2.11 10.82
N CYS A 274 0.90 -3.02 11.23
CA CYS A 274 1.26 -4.17 12.07
C CYS A 274 1.49 -5.41 11.17
N TYR A 275 2.67 -5.47 10.55
CA TYR A 275 3.03 -6.59 9.66
C TYR A 275 4.54 -6.82 9.64
N THR A 276 4.96 -8.09 9.53
CA THR A 276 6.38 -8.48 9.45
C THR A 276 6.69 -9.01 8.05
N PHE A 277 7.39 -8.22 7.27
CA PHE A 277 7.77 -8.54 5.89
C PHE A 277 8.96 -9.48 5.79
N ALA A 278 9.16 -10.06 4.59
CA ALA A 278 10.29 -10.92 4.31
C ALA A 278 11.64 -10.23 4.53
N MET A 279 11.78 -8.96 4.11
CA MET A 279 13.00 -8.17 4.31
C MET A 279 13.35 -7.99 5.79
N GLU A 280 12.35 -7.81 6.66
CA GLU A 280 12.57 -7.71 8.11
C GLU A 280 13.16 -9.01 8.67
N LYS A 281 12.66 -10.16 8.21
CA LYS A 281 13.13 -11.50 8.63
C LYS A 281 14.49 -11.86 8.06
N ALA A 282 14.91 -11.21 6.97
CA ALA A 282 16.16 -11.48 6.30
C ALA A 282 17.35 -11.24 7.23
N PRO A 283 18.34 -12.17 7.29
CA PRO A 283 19.49 -12.05 8.17
C PRO A 283 20.46 -10.96 7.66
N VAL A 284 21.24 -10.42 8.58
CA VAL A 284 22.45 -9.67 8.24
C VAL A 284 23.49 -10.67 7.73
N GLU A 285 23.88 -10.56 6.47
CA GLU A 285 24.91 -11.41 5.87
C GLU A 285 26.33 -10.93 6.11
N ARG A 286 26.48 -9.61 6.34
CA ARG A 286 27.77 -8.98 6.63
C ARG A 286 27.64 -7.88 7.66
N THR A 287 28.31 -8.04 8.80
CA THR A 287 28.44 -6.98 9.79
C THR A 287 29.41 -5.90 9.28
N ILE A 288 29.05 -4.65 9.47
CA ILE A 288 29.86 -3.47 9.13
C ILE A 288 29.95 -2.54 10.34
N THR A 289 31.00 -1.70 10.37
CA THR A 289 31.19 -0.72 11.42
C THR A 289 31.50 0.63 10.78
N PHE A 290 30.80 1.66 11.22
CA PHE A 290 31.08 3.04 10.77
C PHE A 290 31.92 3.75 11.83
N ARG A 291 32.99 4.41 11.40
CA ARG A 291 33.90 5.14 12.29
C ARG A 291 33.14 6.23 13.04
N GLY A 292 33.25 6.22 14.39
CA GLY A 292 32.55 7.14 15.27
C GLY A 292 31.12 6.72 15.61
N PHE A 293 30.69 5.51 15.15
CA PHE A 293 29.39 4.89 15.44
C PHE A 293 29.53 3.42 15.84
N GLU A 294 30.57 3.11 16.59
CA GLU A 294 30.87 1.75 17.07
C GLU A 294 29.81 1.21 18.04
N ASP A 295 28.99 2.11 18.56
CA ASP A 295 27.83 1.84 19.44
C ASP A 295 26.56 1.48 18.64
N VAL A 296 26.55 1.64 17.32
CA VAL A 296 25.44 1.27 16.42
C VAL A 296 25.74 -0.07 15.77
N GLU A 297 24.86 -1.05 15.97
CA GLU A 297 24.92 -2.30 15.23
C GLU A 297 24.54 -2.02 13.77
N ALA A 298 25.42 -2.35 12.83
CA ALA A 298 25.20 -2.12 11.42
C ALA A 298 25.56 -3.35 10.59
N GLY A 299 24.85 -3.56 9.47
CA GLY A 299 25.11 -4.66 8.57
C GLY A 299 24.41 -4.58 7.24
N ILE A 300 24.93 -5.31 6.27
CA ILE A 300 24.28 -5.55 4.97
C ILE A 300 23.30 -6.71 5.13
N VAL A 301 22.06 -6.49 4.72
CA VAL A 301 21.00 -7.51 4.79
C VAL A 301 21.10 -8.43 3.59
N LYS A 302 20.93 -9.74 3.78
CA LYS A 302 20.78 -10.73 2.70
C LYS A 302 19.45 -10.51 1.99
N TRP A 303 19.43 -9.59 1.05
CA TRP A 303 18.26 -9.15 0.32
C TRP A 303 18.61 -8.86 -1.14
N PRO A 304 17.67 -9.03 -2.12
CA PRO A 304 17.98 -8.77 -3.53
C PRO A 304 18.25 -7.30 -3.83
N MET A 305 17.83 -6.39 -2.94
CA MET A 305 18.15 -4.97 -3.01
C MET A 305 19.24 -4.59 -2.01
N SER A 306 19.89 -3.44 -2.21
CA SER A 306 21.00 -2.99 -1.38
C SER A 306 20.53 -2.36 -0.08
N VAL A 307 20.53 -3.11 1.00
CA VAL A 307 19.97 -2.71 2.31
C VAL A 307 21.05 -2.63 3.37
N ILE A 308 21.17 -1.47 4.02
CA ILE A 308 21.96 -1.26 5.24
C ILE A 308 20.99 -1.26 6.42
N ARG A 309 21.13 -2.20 7.34
CA ARG A 309 20.36 -2.28 8.59
C ARG A 309 21.15 -1.68 9.71
N LEU A 310 20.55 -0.74 10.45
CA LEU A 310 21.10 -0.07 11.62
C LEU A 310 20.23 -0.39 12.83
N ARG A 311 20.85 -0.66 14.00
CA ARG A 311 20.14 -0.90 15.27
C ARG A 311 20.84 -0.20 16.42
N CYS A 312 20.08 0.53 17.23
CA CYS A 312 20.57 1.16 18.43
C CYS A 312 19.44 1.40 19.43
N LYS A 313 19.75 1.53 20.73
CA LYS A 313 18.79 2.00 21.73
C LYS A 313 18.57 3.51 21.66
N ASP A 314 19.58 4.25 21.20
CA ASP A 314 19.54 5.69 21.03
C ASP A 314 19.13 6.04 19.60
N ASP A 315 17.93 6.62 19.45
CA ASP A 315 17.39 7.04 18.16
C ASP A 315 18.16 8.20 17.53
N GLN A 316 18.74 9.09 18.32
CA GLN A 316 19.54 10.21 17.80
C GLN A 316 20.81 9.72 17.11
N ARG A 317 21.45 8.69 17.68
CA ARG A 317 22.60 8.04 17.04
C ARG A 317 22.24 7.41 15.69
N LEU A 318 21.06 6.78 15.62
CA LEU A 318 20.57 6.25 14.33
C LEU A 318 20.32 7.37 13.32
N VAL A 319 19.70 8.46 13.72
CA VAL A 319 19.45 9.63 12.85
C VAL A 319 20.76 10.22 12.34
N GLU A 320 21.77 10.38 13.20
CA GLU A 320 23.07 10.94 12.80
C GLU A 320 23.79 10.05 11.79
N LEU A 321 23.80 8.74 12.02
CA LEU A 321 24.43 7.80 11.09
C LEU A 321 23.66 7.69 9.77
N ALA A 322 22.33 7.63 9.83
CA ALA A 322 21.48 7.57 8.64
C ALA A 322 21.65 8.83 7.77
N ASP A 323 21.72 10.01 8.39
CA ASP A 323 21.98 11.28 7.69
C ASP A 323 23.37 11.29 7.03
N ARG A 324 24.39 10.79 7.71
CA ARG A 324 25.74 10.64 7.15
C ARG A 324 25.76 9.68 5.96
N ILE A 325 25.08 8.52 6.06
CA ILE A 325 24.96 7.56 4.95
C ILE A 325 24.20 8.20 3.78
N LEU A 326 23.10 8.91 4.05
CA LEU A 326 22.34 9.59 3.00
C LEU A 326 23.19 10.66 2.27
N ALA A 327 23.93 11.49 3.04
CA ALA A 327 24.78 12.52 2.48
C ALA A 327 25.90 11.91 1.59
N ALA A 328 26.55 10.84 2.04
CA ALA A 328 27.52 10.10 1.25
C ALA A 328 26.87 9.50 0.00
N TRP A 329 25.69 8.87 0.13
CA TRP A 329 24.99 8.25 -0.99
C TRP A 329 24.55 9.26 -2.05
N ARG A 330 24.05 10.42 -1.66
CA ARG A 330 23.63 11.49 -2.58
C ARG A 330 24.75 11.91 -3.54
N GLY A 331 26.00 11.93 -3.09
CA GLY A 331 27.16 12.31 -3.91
C GLY A 331 27.98 11.14 -4.48
N TYR A 332 27.53 9.89 -4.26
CA TYR A 332 28.34 8.73 -4.61
C TYR A 332 28.25 8.36 -6.09
N THR A 333 29.41 8.27 -6.75
CA THR A 333 29.55 7.74 -8.12
C THR A 333 30.57 6.61 -8.12
N ASP A 334 30.21 5.48 -8.73
CA ASP A 334 31.07 4.32 -9.00
C ASP A 334 30.77 3.83 -10.42
N GLU A 335 31.55 4.31 -11.39
CA GLU A 335 31.37 3.99 -12.82
C GLU A 335 31.45 2.49 -13.07
N ALA A 336 32.32 1.78 -12.34
CA ALA A 336 32.49 0.32 -12.48
C ALA A 336 31.24 -0.47 -12.08
N ALA A 337 30.42 0.08 -11.16
CA ALA A 337 29.14 -0.47 -10.76
C ALA A 337 27.93 0.20 -11.47
N PHE A 338 28.18 1.06 -12.44
CA PHE A 338 27.19 1.87 -13.14
C PHE A 338 26.36 2.78 -12.22
N VAL A 339 26.91 3.20 -11.09
CA VAL A 339 26.26 4.12 -10.16
C VAL A 339 26.72 5.54 -10.43
N PHE A 340 25.80 6.42 -10.76
CA PHE A 340 26.05 7.85 -10.99
C PHE A 340 25.18 8.66 -10.03
N ALA A 341 25.82 9.60 -9.32
CA ALA A 341 25.10 10.49 -8.39
C ALA A 341 24.15 11.43 -9.13
N GLU A 342 24.57 11.90 -10.31
CA GLU A 342 23.82 12.81 -11.17
C GLU A 342 24.19 12.64 -12.64
N THR A 343 23.31 13.08 -13.54
CA THR A 343 23.56 13.22 -14.97
C THR A 343 22.94 14.53 -15.42
N ASP A 344 23.73 15.40 -16.07
CA ASP A 344 23.28 16.72 -16.55
C ASP A 344 22.63 17.58 -15.44
N GLY A 345 23.08 17.43 -14.19
CA GLY A 345 22.56 18.15 -13.02
C GLY A 345 21.30 17.52 -12.39
N GLU A 346 20.79 16.43 -12.94
CA GLU A 346 19.65 15.70 -12.34
C GLU A 346 20.15 14.64 -11.36
N PRO A 347 19.71 14.64 -10.08
CA PRO A 347 20.15 13.69 -9.08
C PRO A 347 19.49 12.33 -9.26
N HIS A 348 20.26 11.26 -9.00
CA HIS A 348 19.79 9.88 -9.13
C HIS A 348 19.71 9.11 -7.82
N ASN A 349 20.57 9.41 -6.86
CA ASN A 349 20.70 8.66 -5.63
C ASN A 349 19.71 9.13 -4.56
N THR A 350 18.97 8.18 -3.96
CA THR A 350 18.07 8.41 -2.83
C THR A 350 17.98 7.14 -1.98
N ILE A 351 17.21 7.20 -0.90
CA ILE A 351 16.99 6.08 0.02
C ILE A 351 15.48 5.85 0.23
N THR A 352 15.09 4.59 0.35
CA THR A 352 13.80 4.17 0.90
C THR A 352 14.04 3.72 2.34
N PRO A 353 13.74 4.55 3.37
CA PRO A 353 13.99 4.23 4.77
C PRO A 353 12.78 3.51 5.40
N ILE A 354 13.03 2.49 6.24
CA ILE A 354 12.01 1.77 6.99
C ILE A 354 12.46 1.64 8.45
N ALA A 355 11.60 2.07 9.38
CA ALA A 355 11.84 2.04 10.81
C ALA A 355 10.89 1.08 11.53
N ARG A 356 11.38 0.44 12.60
CA ARG A 356 10.59 -0.38 13.54
C ARG A 356 11.27 -0.49 14.89
N MET A 357 10.53 -0.97 15.88
CA MET A 357 11.09 -1.43 17.15
C MET A 357 11.32 -2.94 17.09
N ARG A 358 12.52 -3.39 17.51
CA ARG A 358 12.86 -4.81 17.59
C ARG A 358 13.75 -5.07 18.78
N ASP A 359 13.37 -6.02 19.66
CA ASP A 359 14.14 -6.41 20.86
C ASP A 359 14.53 -5.22 21.74
N GLY A 360 13.65 -4.24 21.90
CA GLY A 360 13.88 -3.04 22.69
C GLY A 360 14.89 -2.04 22.09
N LYS A 361 15.22 -2.17 20.82
CA LYS A 361 16.05 -1.24 20.04
C LYS A 361 15.24 -0.66 18.88
N PHE A 362 15.61 0.54 18.48
CA PHE A 362 15.23 1.06 17.16
C PHE A 362 16.00 0.32 16.08
N GLU A 363 15.30 -0.07 15.02
CA GLU A 363 15.89 -0.66 13.83
C GLU A 363 15.48 0.20 12.62
N LEU A 364 16.47 0.57 11.81
CA LEU A 364 16.29 1.38 10.61
C LEU A 364 16.96 0.69 9.43
N ASP A 365 16.18 0.29 8.45
CA ASP A 365 16.67 -0.22 7.17
C ASP A 365 16.75 0.93 6.17
N LEU A 366 17.93 1.11 5.57
CA LEU A 366 18.20 2.09 4.53
C LEU A 366 18.38 1.35 3.20
N VAL A 367 17.37 1.39 2.34
CA VAL A 367 17.43 0.76 1.02
C VAL A 367 17.93 1.78 0.01
N LEU A 368 19.13 1.55 -0.54
CA LEU A 368 19.74 2.43 -1.52
C LEU A 368 18.99 2.35 -2.85
N ARG A 369 18.63 3.51 -3.41
CA ARG A 369 17.90 3.62 -4.68
C ARG A 369 18.64 4.55 -5.63
N ASN A 370 18.48 4.27 -6.94
CA ASN A 370 18.98 5.12 -8.00
C ASN A 370 17.99 5.08 -9.19
N ASN A 371 17.68 6.23 -9.78
CA ASN A 371 16.65 6.36 -10.82
C ASN A 371 17.22 6.64 -12.21
N ILE A 372 18.51 6.40 -12.44
CA ILE A 372 19.15 6.65 -13.74
C ILE A 372 18.43 5.86 -14.84
N THR A 373 18.26 6.49 -15.99
CA THR A 373 17.73 5.88 -17.21
C THR A 373 18.78 5.88 -18.32
N THR A 374 18.64 4.96 -19.27
CA THR A 374 19.43 4.92 -20.50
C THR A 374 18.51 4.69 -21.69
N ALA A 375 19.05 4.78 -22.91
CA ALA A 375 18.29 4.44 -24.11
C ALA A 375 17.84 2.96 -24.12
N GLU A 376 18.61 2.07 -23.52
CA GLU A 376 18.28 0.65 -23.36
C GLU A 376 17.24 0.43 -22.25
N TYR A 377 17.34 1.20 -21.15
CA TYR A 377 16.44 1.10 -19.98
C TYR A 377 15.70 2.42 -19.74
N PRO A 378 14.74 2.77 -20.58
CA PRO A 378 14.03 4.06 -20.49
C PRO A 378 13.10 4.19 -19.27
N LEU A 379 12.74 3.06 -18.62
CA LEU A 379 11.98 3.03 -17.39
C LEU A 379 12.86 3.03 -16.13
N GLY A 380 14.18 2.91 -16.30
CA GLY A 380 15.17 2.88 -15.23
C GLY A 380 16.11 1.67 -15.36
N VAL A 381 17.41 1.89 -15.11
CA VAL A 381 18.41 0.82 -15.05
C VAL A 381 18.13 -0.08 -13.83
N TYR A 382 17.73 0.52 -12.71
CA TYR A 382 17.38 -0.16 -11.45
C TYR A 382 15.86 -0.26 -11.31
N HIS A 383 15.25 -0.89 -12.31
CA HIS A 383 13.81 -1.08 -12.48
C HIS A 383 13.59 -2.46 -13.11
N PRO A 384 12.43 -3.11 -12.97
CA PRO A 384 12.12 -4.35 -13.69
C PRO A 384 12.34 -4.17 -15.20
N HIS A 385 13.17 -5.02 -15.82
CA HIS A 385 13.43 -4.98 -17.23
C HIS A 385 12.32 -5.66 -18.04
N GLN A 386 12.34 -5.46 -19.37
CA GLN A 386 11.24 -5.79 -20.27
C GLN A 386 10.79 -7.27 -20.19
N GLU A 387 11.70 -8.19 -20.01
CA GLU A 387 11.43 -9.63 -19.89
C GLU A 387 10.54 -10.00 -18.69
N LEU A 388 10.53 -9.16 -17.65
CA LEU A 388 9.69 -9.37 -16.45
C LEU A 388 8.34 -8.63 -16.52
N HIS A 389 8.12 -7.78 -17.55
CA HIS A 389 6.92 -6.94 -17.65
C HIS A 389 5.63 -7.71 -17.84
N HIS A 390 5.70 -8.96 -18.27
CA HIS A 390 4.51 -9.81 -18.33
C HIS A 390 3.90 -10.06 -16.94
N ILE A 391 4.70 -10.00 -15.87
CA ILE A 391 4.27 -10.12 -14.47
C ILE A 391 4.25 -8.75 -13.78
N LYS A 392 5.36 -7.99 -13.79
CA LYS A 392 5.48 -6.71 -13.07
C LYS A 392 6.23 -5.68 -13.93
N LYS A 393 5.52 -4.61 -14.30
CA LYS A 393 6.08 -3.49 -15.09
C LYS A 393 6.18 -2.20 -14.27
N GLU A 394 5.35 -2.06 -13.24
CA GLU A 394 5.21 -0.83 -12.46
C GLU A 394 6.45 -0.59 -11.59
N ASN A 395 6.63 0.66 -11.17
CA ASN A 395 7.70 1.07 -10.25
C ASN A 395 7.67 0.25 -8.95
N ILE A 396 8.85 0.00 -8.39
CA ILE A 396 9.02 -0.73 -7.13
C ILE A 396 9.02 0.29 -5.98
N GLY A 397 7.88 0.36 -5.30
CA GLY A 397 7.66 1.22 -4.14
C GLY A 397 8.00 0.53 -2.81
N LEU A 398 7.72 1.22 -1.70
CA LEU A 398 8.05 0.77 -0.34
C LEU A 398 7.58 -0.66 -0.05
N ILE A 399 6.36 -1.02 -0.43
CA ILE A 399 5.74 -2.31 -0.11
C ILE A 399 6.47 -3.44 -0.84
N GLU A 400 6.73 -3.24 -2.14
CA GLU A 400 7.46 -4.22 -2.94
C GLU A 400 8.90 -4.37 -2.46
N VAL A 401 9.56 -3.28 -2.11
CA VAL A 401 10.93 -3.30 -1.54
C VAL A 401 11.03 -4.23 -0.34
N MET A 402 9.99 -4.28 0.50
CA MET A 402 9.95 -5.13 1.69
C MET A 402 9.58 -6.59 1.41
N GLY A 403 9.22 -6.93 0.17
CA GLY A 403 8.97 -8.31 -0.26
C GLY A 403 7.50 -8.70 -0.43
N LEU A 404 6.59 -7.72 -0.60
CA LEU A 404 5.20 -7.97 -0.96
C LEU A 404 4.92 -7.47 -2.37
N ALA A 405 4.70 -8.38 -3.31
CA ALA A 405 4.28 -8.05 -4.67
C ALA A 405 2.81 -7.62 -4.70
N VAL A 406 2.55 -6.41 -5.21
CA VAL A 406 1.21 -5.97 -5.58
C VAL A 406 1.10 -6.07 -7.09
N LEU A 407 0.40 -7.10 -7.56
CA LEU A 407 0.27 -7.44 -8.98
C LEU A 407 -1.07 -6.98 -9.54
N PRO A 408 -1.14 -6.62 -10.84
CA PRO A 408 -2.36 -6.14 -11.47
C PRO A 408 -3.43 -7.24 -11.60
N SER A 409 -4.70 -6.84 -11.57
CA SER A 409 -5.90 -7.70 -11.64
C SER A 409 -5.93 -8.62 -12.86
N ARG A 410 -5.42 -8.14 -14.02
CA ARG A 410 -5.34 -8.92 -15.27
C ARG A 410 -4.70 -10.29 -15.08
N LEU A 411 -3.70 -10.39 -14.19
CA LEU A 411 -2.95 -11.63 -13.97
C LEU A 411 -3.80 -12.77 -13.43
N LYS A 412 -4.94 -12.52 -12.79
CA LYS A 412 -5.86 -13.61 -12.38
C LYS A 412 -6.32 -14.42 -13.58
N ASN A 413 -6.79 -13.75 -14.63
CA ASN A 413 -7.29 -14.43 -15.82
C ASN A 413 -6.15 -14.89 -16.74
N GLU A 414 -5.10 -14.10 -16.88
CA GLU A 414 -3.93 -14.43 -17.70
C GLU A 414 -3.23 -15.69 -17.19
N LEU A 415 -2.94 -15.80 -15.89
CA LEU A 415 -2.28 -16.99 -15.32
C LEU A 415 -3.17 -18.25 -15.43
N ASN A 416 -4.49 -18.08 -15.34
CA ASN A 416 -5.43 -19.18 -15.58
C ASN A 416 -5.36 -19.65 -17.04
N GLY A 417 -5.34 -18.72 -18.00
CA GLY A 417 -5.17 -19.02 -19.43
C GLY A 417 -3.81 -19.69 -19.71
N VAL A 418 -2.74 -19.19 -19.13
CA VAL A 418 -1.40 -19.80 -19.23
C VAL A 418 -1.40 -21.23 -18.69
N ALA A 419 -2.04 -21.49 -17.53
CA ALA A 419 -2.14 -22.81 -16.94
C ALA A 419 -2.86 -23.79 -17.91
N GLN A 420 -4.00 -23.37 -18.48
CA GLN A 420 -4.75 -24.19 -19.44
C GLN A 420 -3.93 -24.49 -20.70
N ALA A 421 -3.28 -23.47 -21.27
CA ALA A 421 -2.44 -23.65 -22.46
C ALA A 421 -1.26 -24.59 -22.22
N LEU A 422 -0.61 -24.51 -21.03
CA LEU A 422 0.50 -25.40 -20.66
C LEU A 422 0.05 -26.85 -20.50
N VAL A 423 -1.14 -27.09 -19.96
CA VAL A 423 -1.71 -28.45 -19.77
C VAL A 423 -2.12 -29.06 -21.12
N HIS A 424 -2.74 -28.27 -22.01
CA HIS A 424 -3.24 -28.77 -23.31
C HIS A 424 -2.18 -28.73 -24.41
N GLY A 425 -1.08 -28.01 -24.22
CA GLY A 425 -0.04 -27.85 -25.24
C GLY A 425 -0.38 -26.77 -26.28
N ASP A 426 -1.27 -25.83 -25.94
CA ASP A 426 -1.70 -24.76 -26.85
C ASP A 426 -0.58 -23.71 -27.04
N ASP A 427 -0.58 -23.04 -28.20
CA ASP A 427 0.36 -21.95 -28.47
C ASP A 427 -0.17 -20.62 -27.90
N LEU A 428 0.48 -20.13 -26.85
CA LEU A 428 0.14 -18.86 -26.18
C LEU A 428 0.26 -17.65 -27.12
N ARG A 429 1.07 -17.72 -28.19
CA ARG A 429 1.22 -16.63 -29.16
C ARG A 429 -0.01 -16.42 -30.02
N ALA A 430 -0.89 -17.44 -30.11
CA ALA A 430 -2.17 -17.35 -30.81
C ALA A 430 -3.23 -16.51 -30.08
N ASP A 431 -3.05 -16.28 -28.78
CA ASP A 431 -3.93 -15.42 -27.96
C ASP A 431 -3.21 -14.10 -27.64
N GLU A 432 -3.74 -12.99 -28.14
CA GLU A 432 -3.17 -11.64 -27.98
C GLU A 432 -2.98 -11.25 -26.51
N THR A 433 -3.84 -11.73 -25.60
CA THR A 433 -3.76 -11.43 -24.16
C THR A 433 -2.69 -12.24 -23.46
N LEU A 434 -2.37 -13.45 -23.96
CA LEU A 434 -1.43 -14.40 -23.37
C LEU A 434 -0.05 -14.38 -24.04
N ALA A 435 0.05 -13.85 -25.26
CA ALA A 435 1.28 -13.86 -26.06
C ALA A 435 2.52 -13.31 -25.31
N LYS A 436 2.33 -12.32 -24.44
CA LYS A 436 3.40 -11.74 -23.60
C LYS A 436 4.00 -12.72 -22.60
N HIS A 437 3.33 -13.81 -22.28
CA HIS A 437 3.81 -14.88 -21.39
C HIS A 437 4.46 -16.05 -22.13
N ALA A 438 4.47 -16.05 -23.48
CA ALA A 438 4.83 -17.21 -24.28
C ALA A 438 6.29 -17.65 -24.03
N ASP A 439 7.23 -16.71 -24.06
CA ASP A 439 8.66 -17.04 -23.87
C ASP A 439 8.91 -17.64 -22.47
N TRP A 440 8.32 -17.05 -21.44
CA TRP A 440 8.36 -17.57 -20.08
C TRP A 440 7.72 -18.98 -19.97
N ALA A 441 6.56 -19.19 -20.60
CA ALA A 441 5.88 -20.47 -20.61
C ALA A 441 6.70 -21.57 -21.33
N GLU A 442 7.39 -21.22 -22.42
CA GLU A 442 8.30 -22.14 -23.10
C GLU A 442 9.50 -22.53 -22.24
N GLU A 443 10.10 -21.57 -21.54
CA GLU A 443 11.14 -21.85 -20.56
C GLU A 443 10.63 -22.81 -19.48
N LEU A 444 9.43 -22.58 -18.93
CA LEU A 444 8.83 -23.44 -17.92
C LEU A 444 8.62 -24.87 -18.42
N LYS A 445 8.23 -25.09 -19.68
CA LYS A 445 8.10 -26.42 -20.29
C LYS A 445 9.41 -27.21 -20.31
N THR A 446 10.56 -26.54 -20.29
CA THR A 446 11.87 -27.22 -20.21
C THR A 446 12.16 -27.78 -18.81
N ARG A 447 11.53 -27.19 -17.78
CA ARG A 447 11.77 -27.52 -16.36
C ARG A 447 10.67 -28.39 -15.74
N TYR A 448 9.44 -28.30 -16.27
CA TYR A 448 8.26 -28.94 -15.67
C TYR A 448 7.42 -29.69 -16.68
N THR A 449 6.79 -30.78 -16.21
CA THR A 449 5.67 -31.41 -16.90
C THR A 449 4.38 -30.91 -16.26
N PHE A 450 3.51 -30.27 -17.04
CA PHE A 450 2.27 -29.67 -16.57
C PHE A 450 1.10 -30.65 -16.64
N THR A 451 0.32 -30.71 -15.57
CA THR A 451 -0.96 -31.41 -15.49
C THR A 451 -2.03 -30.49 -14.89
N ALA A 452 -3.29 -30.86 -15.01
CA ALA A 452 -4.38 -30.09 -14.42
C ALA A 452 -4.23 -29.91 -12.89
N GLU A 453 -3.59 -30.88 -12.21
CA GLU A 453 -3.41 -30.86 -10.75
C GLU A 453 -2.25 -29.97 -10.29
N ASN A 454 -1.19 -29.78 -11.11
CA ASN A 454 0.03 -29.10 -10.67
C ASN A 454 0.29 -27.74 -11.30
N ALA A 455 -0.41 -27.39 -12.39
CA ALA A 455 -0.10 -26.20 -13.18
C ALA A 455 -0.23 -24.91 -12.35
N GLU A 456 -1.29 -24.78 -11.55
CA GLU A 456 -1.50 -23.59 -10.72
C GLU A 456 -0.40 -23.43 -9.65
N GLU A 457 -0.03 -24.51 -8.97
CA GLU A 457 1.01 -24.47 -7.94
C GLU A 457 2.37 -24.10 -8.52
N ILE A 458 2.73 -24.70 -9.68
CA ILE A 458 3.97 -24.36 -10.38
C ILE A 458 3.97 -22.88 -10.77
N LEU A 459 2.90 -22.38 -11.40
CA LEU A 459 2.83 -20.97 -11.81
C LEU A 459 2.91 -20.03 -10.62
N ARG A 460 2.25 -20.31 -9.50
CA ARG A 460 2.35 -19.50 -8.28
C ARG A 460 3.79 -19.42 -7.77
N ARG A 461 4.51 -20.53 -7.77
CA ARG A 461 5.92 -20.55 -7.38
C ARG A 461 6.79 -19.75 -8.35
N GLU A 462 6.58 -19.92 -9.65
CA GLU A 462 7.35 -19.24 -10.69
C GLU A 462 7.08 -17.75 -10.76
N VAL A 463 5.85 -17.31 -10.51
CA VAL A 463 5.54 -15.87 -10.31
C VAL A 463 6.33 -15.28 -9.15
N GLY A 464 6.49 -16.03 -8.06
CA GLY A 464 7.34 -15.63 -6.93
C GLY A 464 8.82 -15.51 -7.33
N ALA A 465 9.32 -16.44 -8.16
CA ALA A 465 10.69 -16.38 -8.69
C ALA A 465 10.89 -15.17 -9.61
N VAL A 466 9.92 -14.87 -10.48
CA VAL A 466 9.92 -13.64 -11.30
C VAL A 466 9.94 -12.40 -10.41
N PHE A 467 9.16 -12.37 -9.33
CA PHE A 467 9.16 -11.21 -8.43
C PHE A 467 10.50 -11.07 -7.67
N ALA A 468 11.17 -12.16 -7.31
CA ALA A 468 12.52 -12.08 -6.77
C ALA A 468 13.50 -11.43 -7.77
N GLN A 469 13.43 -11.80 -9.06
CA GLN A 469 14.20 -11.16 -10.12
C GLN A 469 13.84 -9.67 -10.30
N VAL A 470 12.57 -9.31 -10.17
CA VAL A 470 12.11 -7.91 -10.15
C VAL A 470 12.85 -7.10 -9.09
N LEU A 471 13.00 -7.65 -7.88
CA LEU A 471 13.74 -7.00 -6.80
C LEU A 471 15.26 -6.98 -7.07
N GLU A 472 15.83 -8.02 -7.68
CA GLU A 472 17.25 -8.06 -8.12
C GLU A 472 17.52 -6.98 -9.18
N HIS A 473 16.61 -6.80 -10.14
CA HIS A 473 16.74 -5.71 -11.13
C HIS A 473 16.66 -4.33 -10.47
N ALA A 474 15.81 -4.17 -9.46
CA ALA A 474 15.68 -2.92 -8.73
C ALA A 474 16.83 -2.65 -7.74
N GLY A 475 17.66 -3.67 -7.42
CA GLY A 475 18.83 -3.54 -6.55
C GLY A 475 19.97 -2.79 -7.22
N VAL A 476 20.57 -1.82 -6.53
CA VAL A 476 21.67 -1.00 -7.08
C VAL A 476 22.94 -1.82 -7.14
N PHE A 477 23.41 -2.35 -6.02
CA PHE A 477 24.52 -3.29 -5.98
C PHE A 477 23.99 -4.71 -6.11
N LYS A 478 24.37 -5.40 -7.19
CA LYS A 478 23.85 -6.75 -7.49
C LYS A 478 24.36 -7.79 -6.50
N CYS A 479 23.62 -8.88 -6.34
CA CYS A 479 23.97 -10.01 -5.48
C CYS A 479 25.04 -10.90 -6.11
N THR A 480 26.02 -10.32 -6.81
CA THR A 480 27.22 -10.98 -7.37
C THR A 480 28.45 -10.60 -6.55
N PRO A 481 29.57 -11.32 -6.65
CA PRO A 481 30.81 -10.94 -5.96
C PRO A 481 31.23 -9.50 -6.27
N GLU A 482 31.15 -9.07 -7.54
CA GLU A 482 31.50 -7.74 -7.99
C GLU A 482 30.55 -6.67 -7.41
N GLY A 483 29.25 -6.96 -7.37
CA GLY A 483 28.25 -6.08 -6.77
C GLY A 483 28.42 -5.94 -5.27
N GLN A 484 28.75 -7.02 -4.57
CA GLN A 484 29.08 -6.98 -3.14
C GLN A 484 30.36 -6.19 -2.85
N GLU A 485 31.40 -6.31 -3.68
CA GLU A 485 32.60 -5.49 -3.56
C GLU A 485 32.30 -4.01 -3.80
N ALA A 486 31.47 -3.69 -4.79
CA ALA A 486 31.03 -2.32 -5.05
C ALA A 486 30.24 -1.74 -3.85
N PHE A 487 29.35 -2.56 -3.24
CA PHE A 487 28.64 -2.13 -2.04
C PHE A 487 29.60 -1.82 -0.88
N LEU A 488 30.62 -2.64 -0.70
CA LEU A 488 31.64 -2.38 0.33
C LEU A 488 32.47 -1.12 0.03
N ARG A 489 32.79 -0.83 -1.23
CA ARG A 489 33.46 0.44 -1.58
C ARG A 489 32.61 1.63 -1.17
N PHE A 490 31.28 1.57 -1.40
CA PHE A 490 30.37 2.60 -0.89
C PHE A 490 30.43 2.70 0.64
N ILE A 491 30.27 1.59 1.35
CA ILE A 491 30.31 1.57 2.83
C ILE A 491 31.60 2.19 3.36
N GLN A 492 32.74 1.91 2.74
CA GLN A 492 34.05 2.46 3.13
C GLN A 492 34.20 3.97 2.85
N SER A 493 33.34 4.51 1.98
CA SER A 493 33.34 5.95 1.67
C SER A 493 32.51 6.77 2.66
N VAL A 494 31.72 6.13 3.49
CA VAL A 494 30.93 6.74 4.57
C VAL A 494 31.79 6.92 5.81
#